data_90190d9dda6563aae8f2c6b7d38c6735
#
_entry.id   90190d9dda6563aae8f2c6b7d38c6735
#
_cell.length_a   1.000
_cell.length_b   1.000
_cell.length_c   1.000
_cell.angle_alpha   90.00
_cell.angle_beta   90.00
_cell.angle_gamma   90.00
#
_symmetry.space_group_name_H-M   'P 1'
#
loop_
_entity.id
_entity.type
_entity.pdbx_description
1 polymer ?
#
loop_
_entity_poly.entity_id
_entity_poly.type
_entity_poly.pdbx_seq_one_letter_code
_entity_poly.pdbx_strand_id
1 'polypeptide(L)'
;MSTLGYFDYNATTPMYKEASHALSEALNHFGNPSSVYKLAKQNRNALATARQQVAGLMNCAPAELTFTSGGTEANNWAIKGSLLACGAIGRVAQPTHIIISAIEHSSILEIAAHLERVFGFEITCLAPDREGLVSAERVRQALRDNTRLVSIMLMNNEVGTLQPVGEIAQVLQGRGIHFHVDGVQAVGKIPVDVQALGIDTLSFAGHKFCGPKGVGGLYVRSGVVLEPLLHGGGQEGGLRGGTEASALVTAMGVAAEVAAAAMPDTITRMGIYREHLIAQLQQRVRGVTLHGSADPARQAPNTLSVCIAGIRAESLAALLDQMHGIQVSLGSACSNNNVKSLSHVLLAMGLDEATIQSTMRVSLGPLTTVDSLERFVSAVEAGIGMLRRISGEVPA
;
A
#
# COMPACT_ATOMS: atom_id res chain seq x y z
N MET A 1 2.71 -10.05 22.52
CA MET A 1 1.29 -10.14 22.14
C MET A 1 1.15 -11.27 21.15
N SER A 2 0.10 -12.10 21.29
CA SER A 2 -0.17 -13.19 20.33
C SER A 2 -0.67 -12.61 19.01
N THR A 3 -0.08 -13.00 17.88
CA THR A 3 -0.53 -12.62 16.53
C THR A 3 -1.62 -13.56 15.99
N LEU A 4 -2.09 -14.52 16.79
CA LEU A 4 -3.03 -15.56 16.38
C LEU A 4 -4.40 -15.04 15.91
N GLY A 5 -4.77 -13.81 16.27
CA GLY A 5 -6.02 -13.16 15.84
C GLY A 5 -5.83 -12.01 14.86
N TYR A 6 -4.61 -11.72 14.40
CA TYR A 6 -4.36 -10.55 13.57
C TYR A 6 -4.50 -10.85 12.08
N PHE A 7 -5.56 -10.31 11.46
CA PHE A 7 -5.91 -10.47 10.05
C PHE A 7 -6.03 -9.13 9.31
N ASP A 8 -5.25 -8.13 9.75
CA ASP A 8 -5.24 -6.78 9.14
C ASP A 8 -3.83 -6.33 8.71
N TYR A 9 -3.06 -7.24 8.10
CA TYR A 9 -1.69 -6.98 7.64
C TYR A 9 -1.59 -5.90 6.55
N ASN A 10 -2.68 -5.57 5.86
CA ASN A 10 -2.69 -4.46 4.90
C ASN A 10 -2.79 -3.08 5.58
N ALA A 11 -3.29 -2.99 6.81
CA ALA A 11 -3.26 -1.74 7.57
C ALA A 11 -1.85 -1.46 8.13
N THR A 12 -1.28 -2.42 8.82
CA THR A 12 0.11 -2.39 9.32
C THR A 12 0.55 -3.80 9.67
N THR A 13 1.84 -4.02 9.86
CA THR A 13 2.37 -5.34 10.20
C THR A 13 3.07 -5.34 11.56
N PRO A 14 3.09 -6.46 12.28
CA PRO A 14 4.05 -6.66 13.36
C PRO A 14 5.47 -6.56 12.79
N MET A 15 6.38 -5.96 13.54
CA MET A 15 7.77 -5.86 13.11
C MET A 15 8.47 -7.22 13.21
N TYR A 16 9.35 -7.56 12.27
CA TYR A 16 10.22 -8.72 12.40
C TYR A 16 11.10 -8.59 13.65
N LYS A 17 11.42 -9.71 14.27
CA LYS A 17 12.27 -9.72 15.48
C LYS A 17 13.65 -9.13 15.22
N GLU A 18 14.23 -9.44 14.07
CA GLU A 18 15.51 -8.96 13.59
C GLU A 18 15.50 -7.43 13.41
N ALA A 19 14.43 -6.91 12.81
CA ALA A 19 14.25 -5.46 12.63
C ALA A 19 14.03 -4.74 13.97
N SER A 20 13.27 -5.36 14.88
CA SER A 20 13.07 -4.82 16.25
C SER A 20 14.36 -4.77 17.04
N HIS A 21 15.18 -5.82 16.94
CA HIS A 21 16.51 -5.86 17.57
C HIS A 21 17.43 -4.78 16.99
N ALA A 22 17.51 -4.71 15.67
CA ALA A 22 18.31 -3.69 14.97
C ALA A 22 17.89 -2.26 15.34
N LEU A 23 16.57 -2.01 15.50
CA LEU A 23 16.05 -0.72 15.96
C LEU A 23 16.57 -0.40 17.37
N SER A 24 16.46 -1.35 18.30
CA SER A 24 16.87 -1.15 19.70
C SER A 24 18.36 -0.88 19.83
N GLU A 25 19.19 -1.55 19.03
CA GLU A 25 20.62 -1.30 18.98
C GLU A 25 20.96 0.06 18.35
N ALA A 26 20.33 0.38 17.22
CA ALA A 26 20.59 1.61 16.48
C ALA A 26 20.19 2.88 17.27
N LEU A 27 19.21 2.81 18.18
CA LEU A 27 18.85 3.92 19.07
C LEU A 27 19.97 4.34 20.01
N ASN A 28 20.95 3.48 20.29
CA ASN A 28 22.13 3.82 21.08
C ASN A 28 23.19 4.61 20.27
N HIS A 29 23.05 4.69 18.95
CA HIS A 29 23.97 5.38 18.06
C HIS A 29 23.45 6.79 17.73
N PHE A 30 23.87 7.78 18.50
CA PHE A 30 23.35 9.16 18.40
C PHE A 30 24.15 10.10 17.48
N GLY A 31 25.19 9.62 16.79
CA GLY A 31 26.00 10.45 15.88
C GLY A 31 25.20 10.94 14.69
N ASN A 32 25.21 12.27 14.43
CA ASN A 32 24.57 12.83 13.24
C ASN A 32 25.31 12.34 11.97
N PRO A 33 24.64 11.65 11.03
CA PRO A 33 25.28 11.09 9.83
C PRO A 33 25.98 12.14 8.96
N SER A 34 25.50 13.38 8.95
CA SER A 34 26.08 14.49 8.17
C SER A 34 27.37 15.05 8.74
N SER A 35 27.76 14.67 9.98
CA SER A 35 28.96 15.18 10.65
C SER A 35 30.21 14.40 10.22
N VAL A 36 31.40 15.01 10.41
CA VAL A 36 32.69 14.44 9.96
C VAL A 36 33.38 13.54 10.99
N TYR A 37 32.97 13.57 12.25
CA TYR A 37 33.61 12.82 13.33
C TYR A 37 33.33 11.30 13.26
N LYS A 38 34.16 10.51 13.96
CA LYS A 38 34.12 9.03 13.91
C LYS A 38 32.74 8.43 14.25
N LEU A 39 32.04 9.00 15.24
CA LEU A 39 30.71 8.51 15.66
C LEU A 39 29.66 8.65 14.53
N ALA A 40 29.75 9.73 13.76
CA ALA A 40 28.86 9.93 12.59
C ALA A 40 29.07 8.89 11.48
N LYS A 41 30.34 8.41 11.31
CA LYS A 41 30.66 7.41 10.28
C LYS A 41 29.88 6.11 10.48
N GLN A 42 29.64 5.71 11.73
CA GLN A 42 28.87 4.51 12.03
C GLN A 42 27.43 4.61 11.49
N ASN A 43 26.75 5.72 11.75
CA ASN A 43 25.39 5.96 11.26
C ASN A 43 25.36 6.12 9.74
N ARG A 44 26.35 6.78 9.13
CA ARG A 44 26.44 6.82 7.65
C ARG A 44 26.55 5.43 7.03
N ASN A 45 27.38 4.57 7.61
CA ASN A 45 27.54 3.20 7.12
C ASN A 45 26.23 2.41 7.29
N ALA A 46 25.54 2.53 8.43
CA ALA A 46 24.26 1.89 8.66
C ALA A 46 23.19 2.34 7.65
N LEU A 47 23.11 3.65 7.37
CA LEU A 47 22.22 4.19 6.32
C LEU A 47 22.56 3.64 4.94
N ALA A 48 23.86 3.57 4.59
CA ALA A 48 24.30 3.03 3.30
C ALA A 48 23.95 1.54 3.17
N THR A 49 24.15 0.74 4.21
CA THR A 49 23.75 -0.68 4.24
C THR A 49 22.25 -0.83 4.09
N ALA A 50 21.46 -0.10 4.88
CA ALA A 50 20.01 -0.15 4.79
C ALA A 50 19.50 0.24 3.39
N ARG A 51 20.13 1.23 2.75
CA ARG A 51 19.81 1.65 1.39
C ARG A 51 20.07 0.54 0.38
N GLN A 52 21.17 -0.21 0.51
CA GLN A 52 21.47 -1.38 -0.33
C GLN A 52 20.42 -2.49 -0.13
N GLN A 53 20.05 -2.80 1.12
CA GLN A 53 19.06 -3.82 1.45
C GLN A 53 17.68 -3.48 0.86
N VAL A 54 17.23 -2.23 0.99
CA VAL A 54 15.95 -1.77 0.41
C VAL A 54 16.03 -1.75 -1.12
N ALA A 55 17.13 -1.31 -1.70
CA ALA A 55 17.34 -1.31 -3.15
C ALA A 55 17.26 -2.73 -3.73
N GLY A 56 17.86 -3.71 -3.05
CA GLY A 56 17.78 -5.12 -3.42
C GLY A 56 16.36 -5.68 -3.44
N LEU A 57 15.48 -5.18 -2.56
CA LEU A 57 14.08 -5.61 -2.51
C LEU A 57 13.27 -5.20 -3.77
N MET A 58 13.72 -4.17 -4.49
CA MET A 58 13.02 -3.60 -5.66
C MET A 58 13.83 -3.65 -6.95
N ASN A 59 15.00 -4.31 -6.94
CA ASN A 59 15.94 -4.37 -8.08
C ASN A 59 16.30 -3.00 -8.66
N CYS A 60 16.71 -2.05 -7.78
CA CYS A 60 17.16 -0.72 -8.18
C CYS A 60 18.56 -0.41 -7.65
N ALA A 61 19.18 0.65 -8.17
CA ALA A 61 20.43 1.16 -7.63
C ALA A 61 20.19 1.89 -6.29
N PRO A 62 21.07 1.77 -5.29
CA PRO A 62 20.94 2.51 -4.03
C PRO A 62 20.83 4.03 -4.21
N ALA A 63 21.45 4.59 -5.25
CA ALA A 63 21.37 6.03 -5.56
C ALA A 63 19.99 6.48 -6.07
N GLU A 64 19.12 5.55 -6.47
CA GLU A 64 17.76 5.82 -6.92
C GLU A 64 16.74 5.85 -5.77
N LEU A 65 17.21 5.64 -4.52
CA LEU A 65 16.34 5.65 -3.33
C LEU A 65 16.55 6.90 -2.49
N THR A 66 15.46 7.49 -2.05
CA THR A 66 15.43 8.55 -1.03
C THR A 66 14.50 8.15 0.11
N PHE A 67 14.97 8.22 1.34
CA PHE A 67 14.17 7.90 2.51
C PHE A 67 13.23 9.04 2.89
N THR A 68 12.01 8.68 3.29
CA THR A 68 10.94 9.58 3.72
C THR A 68 10.35 9.11 5.05
N SER A 69 9.40 9.86 5.61
CA SER A 69 8.68 9.44 6.82
C SER A 69 7.63 8.34 6.59
N GLY A 70 7.36 7.99 5.33
CA GLY A 70 6.39 6.96 4.95
C GLY A 70 5.80 7.17 3.57
N GLY A 71 4.87 6.29 3.18
CA GLY A 71 4.24 6.31 1.85
C GLY A 71 3.53 7.63 1.53
N THR A 72 2.86 8.25 2.49
CA THR A 72 2.16 9.52 2.27
C THR A 72 3.11 10.65 1.88
N GLU A 73 4.26 10.79 2.55
CA GLU A 73 5.28 11.77 2.16
C GLU A 73 5.85 11.43 0.77
N ALA A 74 6.14 10.16 0.52
CA ALA A 74 6.67 9.70 -0.77
C ALA A 74 5.71 10.00 -1.93
N ASN A 75 4.41 9.70 -1.77
CA ASN A 75 3.37 10.01 -2.76
C ASN A 75 3.24 11.53 -3.00
N ASN A 76 3.22 12.33 -1.92
CA ASN A 76 3.18 13.79 -2.03
C ASN A 76 4.40 14.33 -2.78
N TRP A 77 5.58 13.81 -2.48
CA TRP A 77 6.79 14.27 -3.11
C TRP A 77 6.87 13.84 -4.59
N ALA A 78 6.56 12.60 -4.91
CA ALA A 78 6.55 12.12 -6.29
C ALA A 78 5.66 12.99 -7.20
N ILE A 79 4.43 13.26 -6.76
CA ILE A 79 3.46 14.04 -7.54
C ILE A 79 3.84 15.52 -7.58
N LYS A 80 4.00 16.16 -6.41
CA LYS A 80 4.28 17.60 -6.35
C LYS A 80 5.67 17.93 -6.89
N GLY A 81 6.68 17.10 -6.58
CA GLY A 81 8.06 17.29 -7.01
C GLY A 81 8.22 17.19 -8.52
N SER A 82 7.53 16.24 -9.19
CA SER A 82 7.56 16.13 -10.64
C SER A 82 6.85 17.31 -11.33
N LEU A 83 5.72 17.74 -10.79
CA LEU A 83 4.97 18.88 -11.33
C LEU A 83 5.67 20.23 -11.11
N LEU A 84 6.40 20.40 -10.03
CA LEU A 84 7.28 21.54 -9.79
C LEU A 84 8.47 21.53 -10.78
N ALA A 85 9.14 20.40 -10.92
CA ALA A 85 10.31 20.24 -11.78
C ALA A 85 10.00 20.53 -13.26
N CYS A 86 8.83 20.11 -13.76
CA CYS A 86 8.40 20.43 -15.13
C CYS A 86 7.77 21.84 -15.26
N GLY A 87 7.70 22.62 -14.17
CA GLY A 87 7.14 23.99 -14.17
C GLY A 87 5.62 24.03 -14.29
N ALA A 88 4.90 22.95 -14.08
CA ALA A 88 3.45 22.92 -14.13
C ALA A 88 2.82 23.61 -12.92
N ILE A 89 3.47 23.57 -11.75
CA ILE A 89 3.11 24.38 -10.57
C ILE A 89 3.88 25.71 -10.67
N GLY A 90 3.17 26.82 -10.58
CA GLY A 90 3.77 28.19 -10.55
C GLY A 90 3.90 28.90 -11.89
N ARG A 91 3.61 28.26 -13.03
CA ARG A 91 3.56 28.89 -14.34
C ARG A 91 2.15 28.79 -14.91
N VAL A 92 1.43 29.90 -14.95
CA VAL A 92 0.03 29.99 -15.44
C VAL A 92 0.07 30.14 -16.96
N ALA A 93 0.13 29.06 -17.71
CA ALA A 93 0.01 29.16 -19.17
C ALA A 93 -1.09 28.25 -19.76
N GLN A 94 -1.27 27.04 -19.24
CA GLN A 94 -2.30 26.09 -19.70
C GLN A 94 -2.69 25.19 -18.52
N PRO A 95 -3.95 24.78 -18.37
CA PRO A 95 -4.34 23.77 -17.38
C PRO A 95 -3.52 22.49 -17.59
N THR A 96 -2.87 22.02 -16.55
CA THR A 96 -2.12 20.75 -16.59
C THR A 96 -3.07 19.60 -16.29
N HIS A 97 -3.02 18.54 -17.08
CA HIS A 97 -3.83 17.35 -16.91
C HIS A 97 -3.07 16.25 -16.17
N ILE A 98 -3.76 15.60 -15.22
CA ILE A 98 -3.27 14.46 -14.43
C ILE A 98 -4.30 13.33 -14.51
N ILE A 99 -3.79 12.11 -14.62
CA ILE A 99 -4.61 10.89 -14.58
C ILE A 99 -4.27 10.13 -13.30
N ILE A 100 -5.30 9.76 -12.54
CA ILE A 100 -5.20 8.87 -11.37
C ILE A 100 -6.24 7.76 -11.47
N SER A 101 -6.10 6.69 -10.70
CA SER A 101 -7.20 5.73 -10.53
C SER A 101 -8.15 6.14 -9.40
N ALA A 102 -9.42 5.75 -9.50
CA ALA A 102 -10.42 5.99 -8.46
C ALA A 102 -10.24 5.08 -7.24
N ILE A 103 -9.33 4.10 -7.32
CA ILE A 103 -9.03 3.15 -6.26
C ILE A 103 -7.69 3.43 -5.57
N GLU A 104 -7.11 4.61 -5.81
CA GLU A 104 -5.88 5.03 -5.14
C GLU A 104 -6.06 5.19 -3.63
N HIS A 105 -4.94 5.11 -2.91
CA HIS A 105 -4.94 5.48 -1.50
C HIS A 105 -5.29 6.96 -1.34
N SER A 106 -5.91 7.32 -0.20
CA SER A 106 -6.31 8.71 0.11
C SER A 106 -5.17 9.72 -0.04
N SER A 107 -3.91 9.31 0.20
CA SER A 107 -2.74 10.19 -0.02
C SER A 107 -2.54 10.63 -1.48
N ILE A 108 -3.09 9.90 -2.46
CA ILE A 108 -3.10 10.28 -3.88
C ILE A 108 -4.37 11.08 -4.22
N LEU A 109 -5.53 10.59 -3.77
CA LEU A 109 -6.82 11.27 -4.05
C LEU A 109 -6.84 12.69 -3.49
N GLU A 110 -6.37 12.88 -2.25
CA GLU A 110 -6.32 14.19 -1.60
C GLU A 110 -5.30 15.15 -2.25
N ILE A 111 -4.15 14.63 -2.75
CA ILE A 111 -3.22 15.45 -3.52
C ILE A 111 -3.88 15.91 -4.82
N ALA A 112 -4.54 15.02 -5.56
CA ALA A 112 -5.22 15.36 -6.81
C ALA A 112 -6.31 16.42 -6.58
N ALA A 113 -7.17 16.24 -5.57
CA ALA A 113 -8.19 17.21 -5.18
C ALA A 113 -7.57 18.57 -4.76
N HIS A 114 -6.42 18.55 -4.08
CA HIS A 114 -5.69 19.77 -3.74
C HIS A 114 -5.16 20.49 -4.98
N LEU A 115 -4.57 19.78 -5.93
CA LEU A 115 -4.04 20.33 -7.17
C LEU A 115 -5.16 20.93 -8.04
N GLU A 116 -6.30 20.27 -8.14
CA GLU A 116 -7.49 20.79 -8.82
C GLU A 116 -7.98 22.09 -8.17
N ARG A 117 -8.23 22.07 -6.86
CA ARG A 117 -8.82 23.21 -6.13
C ARG A 117 -7.89 24.41 -6.07
N VAL A 118 -6.58 24.22 -5.86
CA VAL A 118 -5.64 25.31 -5.56
C VAL A 118 -4.89 25.78 -6.81
N PHE A 119 -4.59 24.87 -7.73
CA PHE A 119 -3.77 25.17 -8.90
C PHE A 119 -4.52 25.07 -10.22
N GLY A 120 -5.81 24.69 -10.21
CA GLY A 120 -6.64 24.57 -11.42
C GLY A 120 -6.24 23.43 -12.36
N PHE A 121 -5.65 22.36 -11.81
CA PHE A 121 -5.32 21.18 -12.61
C PHE A 121 -6.57 20.46 -13.10
N GLU A 122 -6.51 19.88 -14.27
CA GLU A 122 -7.54 18.98 -14.78
C GLU A 122 -7.26 17.55 -14.30
N ILE A 123 -8.19 16.95 -13.56
CA ILE A 123 -8.02 15.60 -13.03
C ILE A 123 -8.95 14.63 -13.75
N THR A 124 -8.38 13.59 -14.36
CA THR A 124 -9.14 12.43 -14.80
C THR A 124 -8.97 11.30 -13.79
N CYS A 125 -10.05 10.95 -13.10
CA CYS A 125 -10.10 9.86 -12.15
C CYS A 125 -10.70 8.63 -12.84
N LEU A 126 -9.86 7.61 -13.15
CA LEU A 126 -10.25 6.43 -13.90
C LEU A 126 -10.95 5.42 -12.99
N ALA A 127 -12.22 5.13 -13.29
CA ALA A 127 -12.93 4.05 -12.63
C ALA A 127 -12.34 2.69 -13.04
N PRO A 128 -12.17 1.75 -12.10
CA PRO A 128 -11.81 0.37 -12.42
C PRO A 128 -12.97 -0.39 -13.06
N ASP A 129 -12.74 -1.61 -13.48
CA ASP A 129 -13.79 -2.57 -13.75
C ASP A 129 -14.31 -3.24 -12.45
N ARG A 130 -15.18 -4.25 -12.59
CA ARG A 130 -15.76 -4.97 -11.44
C ARG A 130 -14.74 -5.81 -10.65
N GLU A 131 -13.59 -6.10 -11.25
CA GLU A 131 -12.47 -6.79 -10.57
C GLU A 131 -11.48 -5.83 -9.92
N GLY A 132 -11.72 -4.52 -10.02
CA GLY A 132 -10.82 -3.50 -9.47
C GLY A 132 -9.63 -3.19 -10.38
N LEU A 133 -9.70 -3.50 -11.69
CA LEU A 133 -8.62 -3.30 -12.66
C LEU A 133 -8.83 -2.02 -13.46
N VAL A 134 -7.78 -1.20 -13.57
CA VAL A 134 -7.68 -0.07 -14.51
C VAL A 134 -6.79 -0.49 -15.68
N SER A 135 -7.38 -0.77 -16.84
CA SER A 135 -6.62 -1.26 -17.99
C SER A 135 -5.73 -0.18 -18.64
N ALA A 136 -4.64 -0.61 -19.28
CA ALA A 136 -3.76 0.28 -20.05
C ALA A 136 -4.53 1.01 -21.18
N GLU A 137 -5.56 0.38 -21.75
CA GLU A 137 -6.41 0.99 -22.77
C GLU A 137 -7.21 2.17 -22.22
N ARG A 138 -7.76 2.06 -21.00
CA ARG A 138 -8.45 3.20 -20.35
C ARG A 138 -7.49 4.37 -20.11
N VAL A 139 -6.25 4.09 -19.70
CA VAL A 139 -5.23 5.13 -19.56
C VAL A 139 -4.96 5.77 -20.90
N ARG A 140 -4.76 4.99 -21.99
CA ARG A 140 -4.51 5.50 -23.34
C ARG A 140 -5.62 6.44 -23.83
N GLN A 141 -6.89 6.07 -23.61
CA GLN A 141 -8.04 6.87 -24.03
C GLN A 141 -8.20 8.16 -23.22
N ALA A 142 -7.68 8.22 -22.01
CA ALA A 142 -7.73 9.39 -21.15
C ALA A 142 -6.57 10.39 -21.40
N LEU A 143 -5.53 10.00 -22.15
CA LEU A 143 -4.39 10.87 -22.45
C LEU A 143 -4.81 12.11 -23.27
N ARG A 144 -4.24 13.26 -22.89
CA ARG A 144 -4.38 14.56 -23.59
C ARG A 144 -3.00 15.15 -23.85
N ASP A 145 -2.90 16.13 -24.74
CA ASP A 145 -1.64 16.82 -25.07
C ASP A 145 -1.03 17.52 -23.84
N ASN A 146 -1.87 17.97 -22.94
CA ASN A 146 -1.48 18.61 -21.68
C ASN A 146 -1.32 17.63 -20.50
N THR A 147 -1.40 16.30 -20.72
CA THR A 147 -1.13 15.30 -19.65
C THR A 147 0.34 15.37 -19.25
N ARG A 148 0.61 15.50 -17.96
CA ARG A 148 1.98 15.56 -17.39
C ARG A 148 2.28 14.48 -16.38
N LEU A 149 1.25 13.87 -15.78
CA LEU A 149 1.42 12.84 -14.77
C LEU A 149 0.32 11.79 -14.88
N VAL A 150 0.71 10.54 -14.70
CA VAL A 150 -0.18 9.39 -14.45
C VAL A 150 0.23 8.76 -13.12
N SER A 151 -0.73 8.48 -12.24
CA SER A 151 -0.47 7.78 -10.97
C SER A 151 -1.45 6.63 -10.81
N ILE A 152 -0.91 5.41 -10.80
CA ILE A 152 -1.69 4.16 -10.64
C ILE A 152 -0.98 3.29 -9.62
N MET A 153 -1.69 2.84 -8.57
CA MET A 153 -1.11 1.95 -7.58
C MET A 153 -0.76 0.59 -8.17
N LEU A 154 0.26 -0.10 -7.64
CA LEU A 154 0.63 -1.44 -8.13
C LEU A 154 -0.31 -2.52 -7.62
N MET A 155 -0.73 -2.43 -6.35
CA MET A 155 -1.58 -3.41 -5.68
C MET A 155 -2.62 -2.70 -4.81
N ASN A 156 -3.90 -2.99 -5.04
CA ASN A 156 -4.95 -2.37 -4.23
C ASN A 156 -4.97 -2.94 -2.81
N ASN A 157 -5.07 -2.06 -1.83
CA ASN A 157 -5.02 -2.40 -0.40
C ASN A 157 -6.30 -3.01 0.15
N GLU A 158 -7.43 -2.93 -0.57
CA GLU A 158 -8.74 -3.43 -0.10
C GLU A 158 -9.14 -4.74 -0.78
N VAL A 159 -9.06 -4.80 -2.10
CA VAL A 159 -9.46 -5.98 -2.89
C VAL A 159 -8.29 -6.84 -3.34
N GLY A 160 -7.07 -6.33 -3.28
CA GLY A 160 -5.85 -7.08 -3.62
C GLY A 160 -5.57 -7.19 -5.12
N THR A 161 -6.33 -6.53 -5.98
CA THR A 161 -6.09 -6.57 -7.43
C THR A 161 -4.79 -5.90 -7.80
N LEU A 162 -3.95 -6.58 -8.59
CA LEU A 162 -2.71 -6.07 -9.15
C LEU A 162 -3.00 -5.30 -10.44
N GLN A 163 -2.48 -4.09 -10.53
CA GLN A 163 -2.68 -3.23 -11.71
C GLN A 163 -1.64 -3.54 -12.80
N PRO A 164 -1.99 -3.39 -14.08
CA PRO A 164 -1.13 -3.71 -15.22
C PRO A 164 -0.09 -2.60 -15.48
N VAL A 165 0.73 -2.30 -14.46
CA VAL A 165 1.68 -1.17 -14.45
C VAL A 165 2.65 -1.23 -15.63
N GLY A 166 3.19 -2.41 -15.95
CA GLY A 166 4.09 -2.56 -17.09
C GLY A 166 3.43 -2.26 -18.45
N GLU A 167 2.16 -2.67 -18.63
CA GLU A 167 1.38 -2.36 -19.84
C GLU A 167 1.10 -0.84 -19.93
N ILE A 168 0.79 -0.21 -18.79
CA ILE A 168 0.58 1.25 -18.70
C ILE A 168 1.89 1.99 -19.03
N ALA A 169 3.02 1.55 -18.50
CA ALA A 169 4.32 2.15 -18.80
C ALA A 169 4.63 2.14 -20.30
N GLN A 170 4.29 1.05 -21.00
CA GLN A 170 4.43 0.97 -22.47
C GLN A 170 3.56 2.01 -23.19
N VAL A 171 2.33 2.25 -22.73
CA VAL A 171 1.44 3.30 -23.27
C VAL A 171 2.04 4.69 -23.09
N LEU A 172 2.76 4.94 -22.00
CA LEU A 172 3.33 6.25 -21.66
C LEU A 172 4.72 6.49 -22.24
N GLN A 173 5.38 5.45 -22.75
CA GLN A 173 6.74 5.50 -23.25
C GLN A 173 6.93 6.59 -24.32
N GLY A 174 7.96 7.43 -24.15
CA GLY A 174 8.33 8.49 -25.10
C GLY A 174 7.42 9.72 -25.12
N ARG A 175 6.41 9.79 -24.24
CA ARG A 175 5.43 10.91 -24.20
C ARG A 175 5.82 12.05 -23.27
N GLY A 176 6.89 11.93 -22.48
CA GLY A 176 7.30 12.95 -21.50
C GLY A 176 6.30 13.11 -20.36
N ILE A 177 5.54 12.06 -20.06
CA ILE A 177 4.56 12.00 -18.98
C ILE A 177 5.20 11.27 -17.79
N HIS A 178 5.20 11.88 -16.60
CA HIS A 178 5.73 11.26 -15.41
C HIS A 178 4.79 10.13 -14.94
N PHE A 179 5.34 8.93 -14.75
CA PHE A 179 4.59 7.77 -14.26
C PHE A 179 4.96 7.44 -12.82
N HIS A 180 4.07 7.80 -11.90
CA HIS A 180 4.16 7.46 -10.48
C HIS A 180 3.38 6.19 -10.17
N VAL A 181 3.96 5.34 -9.32
CA VAL A 181 3.31 4.11 -8.84
C VAL A 181 3.32 4.08 -7.30
N ASP A 182 2.13 4.00 -6.69
CA ASP A 182 2.04 3.68 -5.27
C ASP A 182 2.32 2.17 -5.10
N GLY A 183 3.53 1.85 -4.63
CA GLY A 183 3.98 0.48 -4.35
C GLY A 183 3.85 0.06 -2.89
N VAL A 184 3.22 0.89 -2.05
CA VAL A 184 3.16 0.70 -0.59
C VAL A 184 2.61 -0.67 -0.20
N GLN A 185 1.64 -1.21 -0.92
CA GLN A 185 1.09 -2.54 -0.63
C GLN A 185 1.87 -3.69 -1.30
N ALA A 186 2.67 -3.40 -2.33
CA ALA A 186 3.35 -4.41 -3.14
C ALA A 186 4.75 -4.73 -2.62
N VAL A 187 5.53 -3.69 -2.30
CA VAL A 187 6.93 -3.83 -1.86
C VAL A 187 7.02 -4.71 -0.62
N GLY A 188 7.86 -5.76 -0.70
CA GLY A 188 8.07 -6.73 0.36
C GLY A 188 6.97 -7.80 0.52
N LYS A 189 5.92 -7.78 -0.36
CA LYS A 189 4.85 -8.79 -0.36
C LYS A 189 4.79 -9.58 -1.66
N ILE A 190 5.14 -8.96 -2.78
CA ILE A 190 5.27 -9.57 -4.10
C ILE A 190 6.58 -9.11 -4.73
N PRO A 191 7.12 -9.82 -5.74
CA PRO A 191 8.28 -9.36 -6.49
C PRO A 191 7.99 -8.01 -7.16
N VAL A 192 8.86 -7.03 -6.92
CA VAL A 192 8.81 -5.72 -7.55
C VAL A 192 10.16 -5.46 -8.21
N ASP A 193 10.16 -5.41 -9.54
CA ASP A 193 11.33 -5.05 -10.34
C ASP A 193 11.03 -3.71 -11.04
N VAL A 194 11.52 -2.62 -10.47
CA VAL A 194 11.24 -1.28 -10.98
C VAL A 194 11.84 -1.02 -12.36
N GLN A 195 12.91 -1.74 -12.73
CA GLN A 195 13.51 -1.66 -14.05
C GLN A 195 12.59 -2.30 -15.10
N ALA A 196 12.08 -3.51 -14.80
CA ALA A 196 11.15 -4.20 -15.68
C ALA A 196 9.79 -3.50 -15.80
N LEU A 197 9.34 -2.85 -14.73
CA LEU A 197 8.07 -2.10 -14.72
C LEU A 197 8.12 -0.82 -15.56
N GLY A 198 9.31 -0.22 -15.82
CA GLY A 198 9.46 0.96 -16.66
C GLY A 198 8.82 2.23 -16.09
N ILE A 199 8.79 2.37 -14.79
CA ILE A 199 8.18 3.47 -14.04
C ILE A 199 9.19 4.57 -13.72
N ASP A 200 8.72 5.79 -13.42
CA ASP A 200 9.59 6.91 -13.05
C ASP A 200 9.81 6.99 -11.55
N THR A 201 8.75 6.77 -10.77
CA THR A 201 8.81 6.80 -9.30
C THR A 201 7.93 5.72 -8.69
N LEU A 202 8.38 5.18 -7.54
CA LEU A 202 7.59 4.22 -6.74
C LEU A 202 7.71 4.55 -5.26
N SER A 203 6.56 4.72 -4.60
CA SER A 203 6.49 4.92 -3.14
C SER A 203 6.42 3.60 -2.38
N PHE A 204 7.01 3.56 -1.17
CA PHE A 204 6.92 2.42 -0.26
C PHE A 204 6.96 2.86 1.21
N ALA A 205 6.57 1.96 2.13
CA ALA A 205 6.54 2.21 3.57
C ALA A 205 7.00 0.99 4.35
N GLY A 206 7.94 1.19 5.29
CA GLY A 206 8.56 0.11 6.06
C GLY A 206 7.57 -0.76 6.82
N HIS A 207 6.56 -0.15 7.43
CA HIS A 207 5.57 -0.86 8.22
C HIS A 207 4.62 -1.79 7.43
N LYS A 208 4.70 -1.83 6.12
CA LYS A 208 3.91 -2.73 5.26
C LYS A 208 4.62 -4.05 4.97
N PHE A 209 5.94 -4.11 5.20
CA PHE A 209 6.76 -5.32 5.08
C PHE A 209 7.53 -5.65 6.38
N CYS A 210 6.84 -5.54 7.50
CA CYS A 210 7.33 -5.88 8.83
C CYS A 210 8.54 -5.05 9.31
N GLY A 211 8.68 -3.83 8.80
CA GLY A 211 9.58 -2.80 9.30
C GLY A 211 8.90 -1.82 10.26
N PRO A 212 9.60 -0.79 10.71
CA PRO A 212 9.06 0.20 11.62
C PRO A 212 8.07 1.17 10.94
N LYS A 213 7.16 1.73 11.73
CA LYS A 213 6.36 2.90 11.35
C LYS A 213 7.22 4.15 11.36
N GLY A 214 6.81 5.19 10.63
CA GLY A 214 7.50 6.48 10.61
C GLY A 214 8.68 6.53 9.65
N VAL A 215 8.86 5.52 8.80
CA VAL A 215 9.86 5.47 7.74
C VAL A 215 9.31 4.79 6.49
N GLY A 216 9.71 5.29 5.35
CA GLY A 216 9.44 4.76 4.01
C GLY A 216 10.43 5.36 3.03
N GLY A 217 10.07 5.39 1.77
CA GLY A 217 10.93 5.99 0.77
C GLY A 217 10.27 6.10 -0.59
N LEU A 218 11.01 6.75 -1.46
CA LEU A 218 10.69 6.94 -2.86
C LEU A 218 11.84 6.41 -3.72
N TYR A 219 11.51 5.49 -4.62
CA TYR A 219 12.35 5.19 -5.76
C TYR A 219 12.18 6.29 -6.80
N VAL A 220 13.26 6.79 -7.33
CA VAL A 220 13.30 7.78 -8.42
C VAL A 220 14.25 7.26 -9.48
N ARG A 221 13.73 6.92 -10.65
CA ARG A 221 14.52 6.41 -11.78
C ARG A 221 15.64 7.38 -12.14
N SER A 222 16.82 6.85 -12.41
CA SER A 222 17.95 7.66 -12.87
C SER A 222 17.58 8.56 -14.06
N GLY A 223 17.92 9.84 -13.98
CA GLY A 223 17.57 10.86 -14.96
C GLY A 223 16.20 11.54 -14.77
N VAL A 224 15.35 11.04 -13.89
CA VAL A 224 14.12 11.73 -13.49
C VAL A 224 14.46 12.85 -12.50
N VAL A 225 13.93 14.04 -12.74
CA VAL A 225 14.14 15.22 -11.89
C VAL A 225 12.90 15.48 -11.06
N LEU A 226 13.09 15.60 -9.76
CA LEU A 226 12.06 16.02 -8.81
C LEU A 226 12.55 17.24 -8.03
N GLU A 227 11.69 18.24 -7.85
CA GLU A 227 11.95 19.28 -6.86
C GLU A 227 11.76 18.72 -5.43
N PRO A 228 12.62 19.08 -4.47
CA PRO A 228 12.45 18.67 -3.08
C PRO A 228 11.11 19.11 -2.52
N LEU A 229 10.44 18.21 -1.80
CA LEU A 229 9.23 18.58 -1.04
C LEU A 229 9.59 19.27 0.28
N LEU A 230 10.60 18.75 0.96
CA LEU A 230 11.09 19.27 2.23
C LEU A 230 12.47 19.90 2.03
N HIS A 231 12.52 21.21 2.02
CA HIS A 231 13.75 21.97 1.89
C HIS A 231 14.51 21.99 3.24
N GLY A 232 15.85 22.00 3.18
CA GLY A 232 16.69 22.00 4.39
C GLY A 232 18.17 21.87 4.06
N GLY A 233 18.88 21.08 4.83
CA GLY A 233 20.29 20.77 4.59
C GLY A 233 20.49 19.79 3.43
N GLY A 234 21.74 19.33 3.24
CA GLY A 234 22.12 18.43 2.14
C GLY A 234 21.82 16.95 2.36
N GLN A 235 20.92 16.62 3.31
CA GLN A 235 20.52 15.23 3.57
C GLN A 235 19.87 14.60 2.33
N GLU A 236 19.99 13.28 2.22
CA GLU A 236 19.49 12.52 1.08
C GLU A 236 19.92 13.13 -0.28
N GLY A 237 21.18 13.57 -0.37
CA GLY A 237 21.68 14.19 -1.60
C GLY A 237 21.05 15.56 -1.94
N GLY A 238 20.48 16.25 -0.95
CA GLY A 238 19.75 17.51 -1.12
C GLY A 238 18.28 17.34 -1.51
N LEU A 239 17.81 16.10 -1.65
CA LEU A 239 16.45 15.80 -2.12
C LEU A 239 15.43 15.79 -0.98
N ARG A 240 15.87 15.53 0.27
CA ARG A 240 14.95 15.51 1.41
C ARG A 240 15.66 16.04 2.66
N GLY A 241 15.38 17.28 3.02
CA GLY A 241 15.97 17.95 4.18
C GLY A 241 15.55 17.36 5.52
N GLY A 242 16.38 17.60 6.55
CA GLY A 242 16.18 17.11 7.92
C GLY A 242 17.09 15.93 8.27
N THR A 243 17.57 15.90 9.50
CA THR A 243 18.44 14.83 10.00
C THR A 243 17.80 13.48 9.78
N GLU A 244 18.54 12.55 9.20
CA GLU A 244 18.07 11.22 8.84
C GLU A 244 17.67 10.42 10.09
N ALA A 245 16.52 9.76 10.05
CA ALA A 245 16.03 8.85 11.09
C ALA A 245 16.81 7.53 11.06
N SER A 246 18.13 7.58 11.33
CA SER A 246 19.07 6.48 11.09
C SER A 246 18.65 5.17 11.75
N ALA A 247 18.11 5.20 12.97
CA ALA A 247 17.63 3.99 13.64
C ALA A 247 16.44 3.34 12.93
N LEU A 248 15.45 4.14 12.48
CA LEU A 248 14.29 3.64 11.74
C LEU A 248 14.69 3.10 10.35
N VAL A 249 15.59 3.83 9.66
CA VAL A 249 16.12 3.41 8.35
C VAL A 249 16.88 2.11 8.46
N THR A 250 17.75 1.96 9.48
CA THR A 250 18.50 0.73 9.74
C THR A 250 17.56 -0.45 9.94
N ALA A 251 16.55 -0.30 10.80
CA ALA A 251 15.56 -1.35 11.06
C ALA A 251 14.72 -1.68 9.81
N MET A 252 14.39 -0.70 8.99
CA MET A 252 13.70 -0.91 7.72
C MET A 252 14.58 -1.67 6.73
N GLY A 253 15.88 -1.40 6.66
CA GLY A 253 16.83 -2.15 5.84
C GLY A 253 16.86 -3.63 6.22
N VAL A 254 16.98 -3.94 7.52
CA VAL A 254 16.92 -5.31 8.03
C VAL A 254 15.59 -5.98 7.70
N ALA A 255 14.47 -5.26 7.86
CA ALA A 255 13.17 -5.80 7.47
C ALA A 255 13.09 -6.11 5.97
N ALA A 256 13.68 -5.27 5.12
CA ALA A 256 13.74 -5.49 3.66
C ALA A 256 14.55 -6.74 3.31
N GLU A 257 15.69 -6.95 3.96
CA GLU A 257 16.52 -8.15 3.77
C GLU A 257 15.79 -9.42 4.17
N VAL A 258 15.15 -9.44 5.35
CA VAL A 258 14.33 -10.57 5.82
C VAL A 258 13.16 -10.83 4.87
N ALA A 259 12.46 -9.78 4.47
CA ALA A 259 11.33 -9.89 3.54
C ALA A 259 11.77 -10.46 2.18
N ALA A 260 12.88 -9.99 1.62
CA ALA A 260 13.44 -10.47 0.35
C ALA A 260 13.79 -11.96 0.43
N ALA A 261 14.49 -12.38 1.48
CA ALA A 261 14.89 -13.77 1.68
C ALA A 261 13.69 -14.72 1.86
N ALA A 262 12.64 -14.27 2.57
CA ALA A 262 11.46 -15.08 2.86
C ALA A 262 10.38 -15.00 1.78
N MET A 263 10.49 -14.11 0.79
CA MET A 263 9.41 -13.77 -0.14
C MET A 263 8.85 -14.95 -0.92
N PRO A 264 9.64 -15.83 -1.58
CA PRO A 264 9.11 -16.95 -2.37
C PRO A 264 8.24 -17.89 -1.53
N ASP A 265 8.73 -18.26 -0.34
CA ASP A 265 8.01 -19.14 0.58
C ASP A 265 6.77 -18.45 1.17
N THR A 266 6.87 -17.17 1.46
CA THR A 266 5.75 -16.38 2.00
C THR A 266 4.64 -16.24 0.98
N ILE A 267 4.93 -15.92 -0.28
CA ILE A 267 3.94 -15.83 -1.36
C ILE A 267 3.21 -17.15 -1.53
N THR A 268 3.95 -18.25 -1.64
CA THR A 268 3.39 -19.60 -1.81
C THR A 268 2.47 -19.94 -0.64
N ARG A 269 2.95 -19.76 0.58
CA ARG A 269 2.18 -20.03 1.80
C ARG A 269 0.92 -19.16 1.92
N MET A 270 1.04 -17.87 1.65
CA MET A 270 -0.12 -16.97 1.71
C MET A 270 -1.16 -17.31 0.64
N GLY A 271 -0.74 -17.70 -0.55
CA GLY A 271 -1.65 -18.19 -1.59
C GLY A 271 -2.42 -19.44 -1.13
N ILE A 272 -1.72 -20.46 -0.60
CA ILE A 272 -2.35 -21.66 -0.04
C ILE A 272 -3.32 -21.31 1.09
N TYR A 273 -2.92 -20.45 2.01
CA TYR A 273 -3.74 -20.02 3.14
C TYR A 273 -4.98 -19.22 2.69
N ARG A 274 -4.82 -18.36 1.69
CA ARG A 274 -5.93 -17.62 1.09
C ARG A 274 -6.97 -18.55 0.48
N GLU A 275 -6.55 -19.49 -0.36
CA GLU A 275 -7.45 -20.46 -0.99
C GLU A 275 -8.12 -21.39 0.05
N HIS A 276 -7.38 -21.85 1.05
CA HIS A 276 -7.95 -22.62 2.15
C HIS A 276 -9.02 -21.82 2.90
N LEU A 277 -8.75 -20.55 3.23
CA LEU A 277 -9.70 -19.69 3.93
C LEU A 277 -10.97 -19.44 3.11
N ILE A 278 -10.84 -19.21 1.81
CA ILE A 278 -11.97 -19.07 0.88
C ILE A 278 -12.84 -20.33 0.89
N ALA A 279 -12.23 -21.49 0.70
CA ALA A 279 -12.95 -22.77 0.65
C ALA A 279 -13.70 -23.04 1.98
N GLN A 280 -13.05 -22.83 3.13
CA GLN A 280 -13.68 -23.01 4.44
C GLN A 280 -14.82 -22.03 4.67
N LEU A 281 -14.66 -20.75 4.32
CA LEU A 281 -15.73 -19.76 4.45
C LEU A 281 -16.93 -20.11 3.55
N GLN A 282 -16.71 -20.47 2.30
CA GLN A 282 -17.77 -20.83 1.36
C GLN A 282 -18.51 -22.11 1.77
N GLN A 283 -17.80 -23.07 2.36
CA GLN A 283 -18.39 -24.32 2.86
C GLN A 283 -19.26 -24.10 4.11
N ARG A 284 -18.82 -23.27 5.05
CA ARG A 284 -19.41 -23.15 6.39
C ARG A 284 -20.35 -21.95 6.55
N VAL A 285 -20.26 -20.98 5.64
CA VAL A 285 -21.03 -19.74 5.70
C VAL A 285 -21.81 -19.53 4.40
N ARG A 286 -23.13 -19.36 4.51
CA ARG A 286 -23.97 -19.06 3.34
C ARG A 286 -23.80 -17.59 2.89
N GLY A 287 -23.85 -17.35 1.59
CA GLY A 287 -23.88 -16.00 1.01
C GLY A 287 -22.51 -15.32 0.98
N VAL A 288 -21.42 -16.09 1.02
CA VAL A 288 -20.06 -15.59 0.85
C VAL A 288 -19.77 -15.32 -0.61
N THR A 289 -19.38 -14.08 -0.92
CA THR A 289 -18.83 -13.68 -2.22
C THR A 289 -17.52 -12.93 -2.01
N LEU A 290 -16.67 -12.90 -3.04
CA LEU A 290 -15.37 -12.25 -3.00
C LEU A 290 -15.34 -11.11 -4.01
N HIS A 291 -14.63 -10.04 -3.66
CA HIS A 291 -14.30 -8.94 -4.56
C HIS A 291 -12.81 -8.95 -4.87
N GLY A 292 -12.44 -8.44 -6.04
CA GLY A 292 -11.08 -8.45 -6.57
C GLY A 292 -10.98 -9.33 -7.81
N SER A 293 -9.76 -9.53 -8.31
CA SER A 293 -9.58 -10.31 -9.53
C SER A 293 -9.78 -11.80 -9.30
N ALA A 294 -10.48 -12.42 -10.24
CA ALA A 294 -10.61 -13.89 -10.31
C ALA A 294 -9.36 -14.55 -10.91
N ASP A 295 -8.53 -13.79 -11.63
CA ASP A 295 -7.25 -14.27 -12.16
C ASP A 295 -6.19 -14.31 -11.04
N PRO A 296 -5.67 -15.50 -10.65
CA PRO A 296 -4.64 -15.60 -9.62
C PRO A 296 -3.36 -14.80 -9.92
N ALA A 297 -3.04 -14.57 -11.21
CA ALA A 297 -1.89 -13.79 -11.63
C ALA A 297 -2.07 -12.28 -11.37
N ARG A 298 -3.31 -11.85 -11.17
CA ARG A 298 -3.69 -10.45 -10.89
C ARG A 298 -4.24 -10.24 -9.48
N GLN A 299 -4.08 -11.23 -8.60
CA GLN A 299 -4.57 -11.18 -7.24
C GLN A 299 -3.44 -11.28 -6.23
N ALA A 300 -3.43 -10.39 -5.25
CA ALA A 300 -2.50 -10.45 -4.12
C ALA A 300 -2.66 -11.76 -3.34
N PRO A 301 -1.57 -12.45 -3.02
CA PRO A 301 -1.63 -13.75 -2.35
C PRO A 301 -2.17 -13.68 -0.92
N ASN A 302 -2.16 -12.51 -0.32
CA ASN A 302 -2.44 -12.30 1.10
C ASN A 302 -3.75 -11.53 1.39
N THR A 303 -4.53 -11.16 0.37
CA THR A 303 -5.67 -10.23 0.55
C THR A 303 -6.98 -10.88 0.09
N LEU A 304 -8.00 -10.78 0.93
CA LEU A 304 -9.37 -11.16 0.64
C LEU A 304 -10.31 -9.98 0.96
N SER A 305 -11.19 -9.67 0.03
CA SER A 305 -12.34 -8.80 0.25
C SER A 305 -13.58 -9.66 0.25
N VAL A 306 -14.14 -9.89 1.43
CA VAL A 306 -15.18 -10.91 1.68
C VAL A 306 -16.49 -10.22 1.99
N CYS A 307 -17.50 -10.41 1.14
CA CYS A 307 -18.87 -10.01 1.41
C CYS A 307 -19.66 -11.21 1.95
N ILE A 308 -20.44 -10.99 3.02
CA ILE A 308 -21.35 -11.99 3.59
C ILE A 308 -22.76 -11.41 3.53
N ALA A 309 -23.56 -11.86 2.59
CA ALA A 309 -24.88 -11.32 2.32
C ALA A 309 -25.76 -11.31 3.58
N GLY A 310 -26.42 -10.16 3.83
CA GLY A 310 -27.32 -9.98 4.98
C GLY A 310 -26.63 -9.74 6.33
N ILE A 311 -25.28 -9.75 6.38
CA ILE A 311 -24.51 -9.52 7.62
C ILE A 311 -23.83 -8.15 7.54
N ARG A 312 -24.04 -7.29 8.53
CA ARG A 312 -23.25 -6.05 8.65
C ARG A 312 -21.85 -6.40 9.11
N ALA A 313 -20.88 -6.13 8.24
CA ALA A 313 -19.45 -6.41 8.49
C ALA A 313 -18.95 -5.72 9.77
N GLU A 314 -19.44 -4.50 10.07
CA GLU A 314 -19.13 -3.76 11.30
C GLU A 314 -19.53 -4.55 12.57
N SER A 315 -20.74 -5.13 12.58
CA SER A 315 -21.23 -5.92 13.71
C SER A 315 -20.43 -7.21 13.86
N LEU A 316 -20.13 -7.88 12.74
CA LEU A 316 -19.30 -9.09 12.76
C LEU A 316 -17.88 -8.79 13.24
N ALA A 317 -17.23 -7.74 12.73
CA ALA A 317 -15.89 -7.36 13.15
C ALA A 317 -15.83 -7.02 14.65
N ALA A 318 -16.84 -6.34 15.18
CA ALA A 318 -16.94 -6.06 16.62
C ALA A 318 -17.04 -7.35 17.45
N LEU A 319 -17.86 -8.33 17.02
CA LEU A 319 -17.95 -9.63 17.70
C LEU A 319 -16.63 -10.41 17.62
N LEU A 320 -15.98 -10.42 16.45
CA LEU A 320 -14.68 -11.07 16.25
C LEU A 320 -13.62 -10.51 17.19
N ASP A 321 -13.53 -9.19 17.31
CA ASP A 321 -12.56 -8.55 18.18
C ASP A 321 -12.88 -8.79 19.68
N GLN A 322 -14.12 -8.49 20.09
CA GLN A 322 -14.53 -8.54 21.50
C GLN A 322 -14.55 -9.96 22.09
N MET A 323 -15.05 -10.94 21.34
CA MET A 323 -15.24 -12.31 21.83
C MET A 323 -14.06 -13.23 21.51
N HIS A 324 -13.33 -12.98 20.44
CA HIS A 324 -12.31 -13.89 19.93
C HIS A 324 -10.92 -13.25 19.81
N GLY A 325 -10.78 -11.92 20.01
CA GLY A 325 -9.53 -11.19 19.82
C GLY A 325 -9.03 -11.28 18.39
N ILE A 326 -9.95 -11.23 17.41
CA ILE A 326 -9.65 -11.31 15.97
C ILE A 326 -9.87 -9.96 15.33
N GLN A 327 -8.82 -9.39 14.73
CA GLN A 327 -8.85 -8.09 14.09
C GLN A 327 -8.92 -8.23 12.56
N VAL A 328 -9.90 -7.58 11.95
CA VAL A 328 -10.09 -7.44 10.50
C VAL A 328 -10.35 -5.97 10.17
N SER A 329 -10.27 -5.62 8.90
CA SER A 329 -10.64 -4.28 8.44
C SER A 329 -12.02 -4.29 7.77
N LEU A 330 -12.65 -3.12 7.74
CA LEU A 330 -13.96 -2.94 7.10
C LEU A 330 -13.82 -2.31 5.72
N GLY A 331 -14.75 -2.60 4.82
CA GLY A 331 -14.94 -1.88 3.56
C GLY A 331 -15.59 -0.49 3.75
N SER A 332 -15.90 -0.12 5.00
CA SER A 332 -16.32 1.23 5.38
C SER A 332 -15.32 1.78 6.38
N ALA A 333 -14.63 2.87 6.06
CA ALA A 333 -13.72 3.51 7.00
C ALA A 333 -14.52 4.29 8.05
N CYS A 334 -14.21 4.07 9.36
CA CYS A 334 -14.53 5.06 10.37
C CYS A 334 -13.66 6.29 10.12
N SER A 335 -14.20 7.32 9.43
CA SER A 335 -13.54 8.62 9.45
C SER A 335 -13.67 9.20 10.86
N ASN A 336 -12.62 9.87 11.36
CA ASN A 336 -12.58 10.53 12.68
C ASN A 336 -13.70 11.59 12.90
N ASN A 337 -14.58 11.80 11.91
CA ASN A 337 -15.61 12.85 11.91
C ASN A 337 -17.06 12.32 12.00
N ASN A 338 -17.32 11.18 12.62
CA ASN A 338 -18.67 10.62 12.81
C ASN A 338 -19.53 10.43 11.55
N VAL A 339 -19.00 10.61 10.35
CA VAL A 339 -19.67 10.31 9.09
C VAL A 339 -19.18 8.93 8.62
N LYS A 340 -20.06 7.94 8.63
CA LYS A 340 -19.77 6.61 8.06
C LYS A 340 -19.54 6.79 6.55
N SER A 341 -18.29 6.74 6.11
CA SER A 341 -17.99 6.74 4.68
C SER A 341 -17.85 5.30 4.19
N LEU A 342 -18.57 4.98 3.13
CA LEU A 342 -18.39 3.73 2.40
C LEU A 342 -17.01 3.68 1.75
N SER A 343 -16.48 2.49 1.51
CA SER A 343 -15.22 2.32 0.77
C SER A 343 -15.36 2.96 -0.62
N HIS A 344 -14.51 3.94 -0.89
CA HIS A 344 -14.43 4.56 -2.22
C HIS A 344 -13.97 3.56 -3.28
N VAL A 345 -13.16 2.55 -2.91
CA VAL A 345 -12.71 1.46 -3.80
C VAL A 345 -13.90 0.63 -4.26
N LEU A 346 -14.70 0.13 -3.33
CA LEU A 346 -15.85 -0.70 -3.64
C LEU A 346 -16.96 0.08 -4.36
N LEU A 347 -17.15 1.36 -4.02
CA LEU A 347 -18.01 2.28 -4.77
C LEU A 347 -17.54 2.48 -6.20
N ALA A 348 -16.24 2.71 -6.41
CA ALA A 348 -15.66 2.87 -7.74
C ALA A 348 -15.75 1.61 -8.60
N MET A 349 -15.79 0.42 -7.98
CA MET A 349 -16.05 -0.87 -8.63
C MET A 349 -17.54 -1.07 -8.99
N GLY A 350 -18.43 -0.15 -8.60
CA GLY A 350 -19.86 -0.19 -8.90
C GLY A 350 -20.68 -1.10 -7.98
N LEU A 351 -20.20 -1.36 -6.77
CA LEU A 351 -20.95 -2.13 -5.77
C LEU A 351 -21.97 -1.24 -5.06
N ASP A 352 -23.12 -1.82 -4.71
CA ASP A 352 -24.15 -1.13 -3.95
C ASP A 352 -23.81 -1.02 -2.47
N GLU A 353 -24.48 -0.10 -1.77
CA GLU A 353 -24.22 0.20 -0.36
C GLU A 353 -24.42 -1.03 0.54
N ALA A 354 -25.43 -1.86 0.30
CA ALA A 354 -25.70 -3.05 1.12
C ALA A 354 -24.56 -4.07 0.99
N THR A 355 -24.05 -4.29 -0.22
CA THR A 355 -22.90 -5.13 -0.48
C THR A 355 -21.64 -4.58 0.22
N ILE A 356 -21.37 -3.26 0.13
CA ILE A 356 -20.23 -2.63 0.76
C ILE A 356 -20.30 -2.75 2.29
N GLN A 357 -21.47 -2.51 2.88
CA GLN A 357 -21.69 -2.64 4.33
C GLN A 357 -21.57 -4.08 4.83
N SER A 358 -21.71 -5.06 3.94
CA SER A 358 -21.56 -6.50 4.23
C SER A 358 -20.16 -7.03 3.90
N THR A 359 -19.23 -6.15 3.49
CA THR A 359 -17.87 -6.52 3.06
C THR A 359 -16.85 -6.20 4.14
N MET A 360 -16.00 -7.17 4.46
CA MET A 360 -14.81 -7.00 5.28
C MET A 360 -13.54 -7.37 4.51
N ARG A 361 -12.43 -6.71 4.83
CA ARG A 361 -11.12 -7.09 4.32
C ARG A 361 -10.40 -7.98 5.34
N VAL A 362 -9.93 -9.11 4.87
CA VAL A 362 -9.07 -10.04 5.62
C VAL A 362 -7.70 -10.04 4.95
N SER A 363 -6.64 -9.75 5.69
CA SER A 363 -5.29 -9.76 5.12
C SER A 363 -4.33 -10.55 5.98
N LEU A 364 -3.65 -11.48 5.33
CA LEU A 364 -2.71 -12.43 5.90
C LEU A 364 -1.28 -11.85 5.90
N GLY A 365 -0.40 -12.44 6.68
CA GLY A 365 1.00 -12.01 6.72
C GLY A 365 1.97 -13.12 7.14
N PRO A 366 3.27 -12.81 7.22
CA PRO A 366 4.31 -13.82 7.47
C PRO A 366 4.12 -14.63 8.76
N LEU A 367 3.43 -14.08 9.75
CA LEU A 367 3.19 -14.74 11.04
C LEU A 367 1.82 -15.44 11.12
N THR A 368 1.04 -15.46 10.04
CA THR A 368 -0.22 -16.22 9.96
C THR A 368 0.08 -17.71 9.98
N THR A 369 -0.69 -18.48 10.77
CA THR A 369 -0.56 -19.93 10.93
C THR A 369 -1.86 -20.65 10.57
N VAL A 370 -1.81 -21.96 10.31
CA VAL A 370 -3.01 -22.79 10.08
C VAL A 370 -3.98 -22.70 11.24
N ASP A 371 -3.49 -22.80 12.49
CA ASP A 371 -4.33 -22.67 13.69
C ASP A 371 -5.07 -21.34 13.75
N SER A 372 -4.39 -20.24 13.30
CA SER A 372 -5.05 -18.93 13.24
C SER A 372 -6.17 -18.87 12.21
N LEU A 373 -6.03 -19.57 11.07
CA LEU A 373 -7.07 -19.65 10.03
C LEU A 373 -8.29 -20.44 10.53
N GLU A 374 -8.09 -21.59 11.14
CA GLU A 374 -9.18 -22.41 11.66
C GLU A 374 -9.94 -21.67 12.78
N ARG A 375 -9.21 -21.01 13.67
CA ARG A 375 -9.80 -20.15 14.70
C ARG A 375 -10.63 -19.02 14.07
N PHE A 376 -10.11 -18.38 13.02
CA PHE A 376 -10.82 -17.33 12.30
C PHE A 376 -12.14 -17.82 11.71
N VAL A 377 -12.10 -18.93 10.95
CA VAL A 377 -13.31 -19.49 10.31
C VAL A 377 -14.35 -19.88 11.35
N SER A 378 -13.95 -20.53 12.44
CA SER A 378 -14.87 -20.92 13.53
C SER A 378 -15.50 -19.72 14.23
N ALA A 379 -14.72 -18.65 14.44
CA ALA A 379 -15.23 -17.42 15.03
C ALA A 379 -16.20 -16.68 14.10
N VAL A 380 -15.91 -16.64 12.80
CA VAL A 380 -16.79 -16.04 11.78
C VAL A 380 -18.12 -16.80 11.73
N GLU A 381 -18.10 -18.13 11.67
CA GLU A 381 -19.30 -18.97 11.67
C GLU A 381 -20.16 -18.75 12.93
N ALA A 382 -19.54 -18.75 14.11
CA ALA A 382 -20.23 -18.50 15.37
C ALA A 382 -20.84 -17.08 15.44
N GLY A 383 -20.07 -16.07 15.04
CA GLY A 383 -20.52 -14.67 15.00
C GLY A 383 -21.70 -14.46 14.05
N ILE A 384 -21.66 -15.05 12.86
CA ILE A 384 -22.76 -15.00 11.90
C ILE A 384 -24.01 -15.70 12.44
N GLY A 385 -23.84 -16.89 13.05
CA GLY A 385 -24.94 -17.60 13.68
C GLY A 385 -25.61 -16.79 14.80
N MET A 386 -24.84 -16.01 15.56
CA MET A 386 -25.37 -15.08 16.55
C MET A 386 -26.14 -13.91 15.91
N LEU A 387 -25.55 -13.25 14.89
CA LEU A 387 -26.18 -12.11 14.21
C LEU A 387 -27.49 -12.49 13.52
N ARG A 388 -27.54 -13.65 12.85
CA ARG A 388 -28.77 -14.15 12.19
C ARG A 388 -29.88 -14.46 13.20
N ARG A 389 -29.56 -14.99 14.38
CA ARG A 389 -30.54 -15.19 15.46
C ARG A 389 -31.12 -13.88 15.99
N ILE A 390 -30.28 -12.85 16.12
CA ILE A 390 -30.70 -11.51 16.58
C ILE A 390 -31.60 -10.83 15.52
N SER A 391 -31.32 -11.01 14.22
CA SER A 391 -32.14 -10.46 13.14
C SER A 391 -33.43 -11.23 12.86
N GLY A 392 -33.68 -12.35 13.55
CA GLY A 392 -34.88 -13.17 13.39
C GLY A 392 -34.84 -14.11 12.16
N GLU A 393 -33.69 -14.24 11.52
CA GLU A 393 -33.47 -15.26 10.49
C GLU A 393 -33.30 -16.63 11.18
N VAL A 394 -34.30 -17.50 11.04
CA VAL A 394 -34.24 -18.89 11.53
C VAL A 394 -33.20 -19.66 10.71
N PRO A 395 -32.27 -20.40 11.34
CA PRO A 395 -31.40 -21.33 10.61
C PRO A 395 -32.26 -22.38 9.91
N ALA A 396 -32.17 -22.47 8.58
CA ALA A 396 -32.77 -23.59 7.85
C ALA A 396 -31.89 -24.81 7.92
#